data_ba7d14fa3771cecc8a6bf610c68e8464
#
_entry.id   ba7d14fa3771cecc8a6bf610c68e8464
#
_cell.length_a   1.000
_cell.length_b   1.000
_cell.length_c   1.000
_cell.angle_alpha   90.00
_cell.angle_beta   90.00
_cell.angle_gamma   90.00
#
_symmetry.space_group_name_H-M   'P 1'
#
loop_
_entity.id
_entity.type
_entity.pdbx_description
1 polymer ?
#
loop_
_entity_poly.entity_id
_entity_poly.type
_entity_poly.pdbx_seq_one_letter_code
_entity_poly.pdbx_strand_id
1 'polypeptide(L)'
;IPCFVLGHSMGGLIGALWLIENQDRFAGALFSGGAFRLAENPSNLLRWVVDTLAFLLPTVGVMKIDGQKVSRDPDIVNAYIKDSLVHHKAYSARLISEFVKAIETLQRKSSVISIPVLVLHGEADTLTAPEGSPEFIKNISSQDKTLKILQGVYHEILNEPEGPQVMSDMKEWIYKRL
;
A
#
# COMPACT_ATOMS: atom_id res chain seq x y z
N ILE A 1 -8.46 15.52 20.41
CA ILE A 1 -8.42 14.03 20.29
C ILE A 1 -7.36 13.69 19.27
N PRO A 2 -6.37 12.82 19.59
CA PRO A 2 -5.36 12.38 18.64
C PRO A 2 -6.01 11.67 17.43
N CYS A 3 -5.54 12.00 16.22
CA CYS A 3 -5.99 11.37 14.99
C CYS A 3 -4.83 10.56 14.38
N PHE A 4 -5.15 9.42 13.77
CA PHE A 4 -4.18 8.57 13.10
C PHE A 4 -4.59 8.35 11.64
N VAL A 5 -3.62 8.26 10.74
CA VAL A 5 -3.85 7.81 9.37
C VAL A 5 -3.75 6.29 9.32
N LEU A 6 -4.75 5.62 8.74
CA LEU A 6 -4.66 4.20 8.37
C LEU A 6 -4.79 4.08 6.85
N GLY A 7 -3.83 3.44 6.22
CA GLY A 7 -3.84 3.18 4.78
C GLY A 7 -3.50 1.74 4.44
N HIS A 8 -4.33 1.11 3.58
CA HIS A 8 -4.08 -0.23 3.05
C HIS A 8 -3.78 -0.17 1.54
N SER A 9 -2.80 -0.94 1.08
CA SER A 9 -2.46 -1.09 -0.35
C SER A 9 -2.20 0.28 -1.03
N MET A 10 -2.94 0.62 -2.08
CA MET A 10 -2.93 1.95 -2.71
C MET A 10 -3.31 3.06 -1.73
N GLY A 11 -4.21 2.79 -0.76
CA GLY A 11 -4.53 3.73 0.31
C GLY A 11 -3.33 4.03 1.22
N GLY A 12 -2.41 3.08 1.38
CA GLY A 12 -1.12 3.29 2.06
C GLY A 12 -0.23 4.29 1.31
N LEU A 13 -0.13 4.16 -0.01
CA LEU A 13 0.59 5.11 -0.86
C LEU A 13 -0.02 6.52 -0.78
N ILE A 14 -1.35 6.62 -0.91
CA ILE A 14 -2.07 7.90 -0.83
C ILE A 14 -1.87 8.54 0.54
N GLY A 15 -2.03 7.76 1.62
CA GLY A 15 -1.82 8.25 2.99
C GLY A 15 -0.40 8.73 3.23
N ALA A 16 0.60 7.99 2.77
CA ALA A 16 2.01 8.37 2.91
C ALA A 16 2.33 9.65 2.11
N LEU A 17 1.80 9.80 0.90
CA LEU A 17 1.94 11.04 0.11
C LEU A 17 1.25 12.23 0.80
N TRP A 18 0.05 12.02 1.36
CA TRP A 18 -0.66 13.06 2.11
C TRP A 18 0.14 13.55 3.31
N LEU A 19 0.83 12.66 4.03
CA LEU A 19 1.65 13.01 5.18
C LEU A 19 2.84 13.91 4.84
N ILE A 20 3.36 13.88 3.63
CA ILE A 20 4.48 14.74 3.20
C ILE A 20 4.17 16.22 3.46
N GLU A 21 2.91 16.62 3.33
CA GLU A 21 2.50 18.03 3.47
C GLU A 21 1.59 18.29 4.68
N ASN A 22 1.02 17.23 5.29
CA ASN A 22 -0.05 17.36 6.28
C ASN A 22 0.18 16.59 7.57
N GLN A 23 1.39 16.11 7.84
CA GLN A 23 1.66 15.22 8.97
C GLN A 23 1.38 15.85 10.35
N ASP A 24 1.49 17.16 10.50
CA ASP A 24 1.27 17.88 11.78
C ASP A 24 -0.16 17.70 12.32
N ARG A 25 -1.07 17.19 11.52
CA ARG A 25 -2.46 16.93 11.89
C ARG A 25 -2.66 15.58 12.58
N PHE A 26 -1.64 14.72 12.58
CA PHE A 26 -1.78 13.33 12.98
C PHE A 26 -0.80 12.95 14.09
N ALA A 27 -1.29 12.15 15.05
CA ALA A 27 -0.47 11.56 16.10
C ALA A 27 0.41 10.41 15.62
N GLY A 28 0.08 9.85 14.45
CA GLY A 28 0.84 8.78 13.81
C GLY A 28 0.13 8.20 12.59
N ALA A 29 0.80 7.27 11.91
CA ALA A 29 0.28 6.59 10.74
C ALA A 29 0.52 5.07 10.79
N LEU A 30 -0.44 4.31 10.27
CA LEU A 30 -0.40 2.86 10.14
C LEU A 30 -0.59 2.47 8.69
N PHE A 31 0.29 1.63 8.16
CA PHE A 31 0.21 1.16 6.78
C PHE A 31 0.21 -0.36 6.73
N SER A 32 -0.75 -0.91 5.99
CA SER A 32 -1.01 -2.33 5.80
C SER A 32 -0.82 -2.69 4.33
N GLY A 33 0.15 -3.56 3.97
CA GLY A 33 0.41 -3.96 2.59
C GLY A 33 0.63 -2.76 1.65
N GLY A 34 1.32 -1.70 2.14
CA GLY A 34 1.42 -0.42 1.44
C GLY A 34 2.14 -0.52 0.09
N ALA A 35 1.59 0.10 -0.95
CA ALA A 35 2.15 0.10 -2.29
C ALA A 35 3.30 1.12 -2.42
N PHE A 36 4.40 0.89 -1.72
CA PHE A 36 5.56 1.80 -1.67
C PHE A 36 6.61 1.53 -2.75
N ARG A 37 6.48 0.38 -3.42
CA ARG A 37 7.34 -0.04 -4.52
C ARG A 37 6.53 -0.86 -5.53
N LEU A 38 6.94 -0.81 -6.80
CA LEU A 38 6.43 -1.74 -7.80
C LEU A 38 7.03 -3.13 -7.57
N ALA A 39 6.24 -4.19 -7.76
CA ALA A 39 6.73 -5.56 -7.68
C ALA A 39 7.83 -5.82 -8.72
N GLU A 40 7.66 -5.27 -9.91
CA GLU A 40 8.66 -5.29 -10.98
C GLU A 40 8.81 -3.87 -11.56
N ASN A 41 10.04 -3.46 -11.82
CA ASN A 41 10.30 -2.21 -12.51
C ASN A 41 10.01 -2.40 -14.00
N PRO A 42 9.02 -1.71 -14.60
CA PRO A 42 8.75 -1.83 -16.01
C PRO A 42 9.94 -1.31 -16.84
N SER A 43 10.19 -1.93 -17.99
CA SER A 43 11.16 -1.40 -18.94
C SER A 43 10.80 0.02 -19.38
N ASN A 44 11.79 0.84 -19.76
CA ASN A 44 11.55 2.20 -20.22
C ASN A 44 10.56 2.23 -21.41
N LEU A 45 10.62 1.23 -22.29
CA LEU A 45 9.70 1.10 -23.42
C LEU A 45 8.26 0.85 -22.94
N LEU A 46 8.05 -0.09 -22.01
CA LEU A 46 6.72 -0.38 -21.47
C LEU A 46 6.14 0.86 -20.75
N ARG A 47 6.97 1.55 -19.99
CA ARG A 47 6.60 2.79 -19.33
C ARG A 47 6.16 3.86 -20.34
N TRP A 48 6.96 4.07 -21.38
CA TRP A 48 6.64 5.03 -22.45
C TRP A 48 5.30 4.68 -23.14
N VAL A 49 5.06 3.38 -23.40
CA VAL A 49 3.80 2.91 -23.98
C VAL A 49 2.61 3.21 -23.06
N VAL A 50 2.72 2.89 -21.76
CA VAL A 50 1.66 3.16 -20.79
C VAL A 50 1.39 4.66 -20.65
N ASP A 51 2.44 5.50 -20.58
CA ASP A 51 2.30 6.96 -20.49
C ASP A 51 1.67 7.56 -21.76
N THR A 52 2.01 7.03 -22.93
CA THR A 52 1.39 7.42 -24.22
C THR A 52 -0.09 7.04 -24.25
N LEU A 53 -0.43 5.80 -23.83
CA LEU A 53 -1.83 5.37 -23.69
C LEU A 53 -2.58 6.19 -22.65
N ALA A 54 -1.94 6.53 -21.52
CA ALA A 54 -2.53 7.39 -20.49
C ALA A 54 -2.88 8.79 -21.00
N PHE A 55 -2.15 9.29 -21.99
CA PHE A 55 -2.42 10.56 -22.62
C PHE A 55 -3.49 10.47 -23.72
N LEU A 56 -3.37 9.52 -24.66
CA LEU A 56 -4.22 9.39 -25.82
C LEU A 56 -5.55 8.66 -25.57
N LEU A 57 -5.49 7.62 -24.73
CA LEU A 57 -6.60 6.70 -24.44
C LEU A 57 -6.68 6.44 -22.91
N PRO A 58 -6.94 7.46 -22.09
CA PRO A 58 -6.76 7.39 -20.62
C PRO A 58 -7.59 6.30 -19.94
N THR A 59 -8.71 5.90 -20.52
CA THR A 59 -9.64 4.91 -19.96
C THR A 59 -9.38 3.47 -20.43
N VAL A 60 -8.44 3.24 -21.35
CA VAL A 60 -8.14 1.88 -21.82
C VAL A 60 -7.57 1.04 -20.66
N GLY A 61 -8.11 -0.17 -20.48
CA GLY A 61 -7.64 -1.09 -19.45
C GLY A 61 -6.30 -1.73 -19.85
N VAL A 62 -5.30 -1.66 -18.97
CA VAL A 62 -3.93 -2.16 -19.24
C VAL A 62 -3.45 -3.18 -18.23
N MET A 63 -4.02 -3.22 -17.01
CA MET A 63 -3.59 -4.13 -15.95
C MET A 63 -4.80 -4.62 -15.14
N LYS A 64 -4.82 -5.91 -14.83
CA LYS A 64 -5.84 -6.52 -13.97
C LYS A 64 -5.18 -7.10 -12.71
N ILE A 65 -5.81 -6.90 -11.56
CA ILE A 65 -5.42 -7.55 -10.31
C ILE A 65 -6.01 -8.96 -10.29
N ASP A 66 -5.19 -9.93 -9.91
CA ASP A 66 -5.61 -11.31 -9.68
C ASP A 66 -6.18 -11.44 -8.26
N GLY A 67 -7.50 -11.57 -8.15
CA GLY A 67 -8.19 -11.72 -6.86
C GLY A 67 -7.83 -12.99 -6.09
N GLN A 68 -7.21 -14.00 -6.73
CA GLN A 68 -6.72 -15.20 -6.04
C GLN A 68 -5.51 -14.92 -5.12
N LYS A 69 -4.87 -13.76 -5.29
CA LYS A 69 -3.66 -13.36 -4.59
C LYS A 69 -3.91 -12.45 -3.39
N VAL A 70 -5.17 -12.15 -3.08
CA VAL A 70 -5.50 -11.23 -1.99
C VAL A 70 -5.31 -11.88 -0.62
N SER A 71 -5.67 -13.16 -0.47
CA SER A 71 -5.57 -13.91 0.79
C SER A 71 -5.30 -15.40 0.53
N ARG A 72 -4.76 -16.09 1.53
CA ARG A 72 -4.65 -17.56 1.56
C ARG A 72 -5.98 -18.23 1.90
N ASP A 73 -6.88 -17.49 2.54
CA ASP A 73 -8.20 -17.99 2.93
C ASP A 73 -9.14 -18.01 1.71
N PRO A 74 -9.62 -19.20 1.28
CA PRO A 74 -10.50 -19.32 0.13
C PRO A 74 -11.86 -18.63 0.32
N ASP A 75 -12.36 -18.49 1.55
CA ASP A 75 -13.60 -17.78 1.82
C ASP A 75 -13.45 -16.29 1.63
N ILE A 76 -12.32 -15.70 2.04
CA ILE A 76 -11.97 -14.31 1.78
C ILE A 76 -11.80 -14.07 0.28
N VAL A 77 -11.09 -14.95 -0.43
CA VAL A 77 -10.94 -14.88 -1.90
C VAL A 77 -12.30 -14.92 -2.59
N ASN A 78 -13.19 -15.84 -2.18
CA ASN A 78 -14.53 -15.96 -2.74
C ASN A 78 -15.39 -14.71 -2.45
N ALA A 79 -15.30 -14.16 -1.25
CA ALA A 79 -15.97 -12.91 -0.89
C ALA A 79 -15.49 -11.76 -1.76
N TYR A 80 -14.17 -11.59 -1.90
CA TYR A 80 -13.56 -10.58 -2.76
C TYR A 80 -14.02 -10.67 -4.23
N ILE A 81 -14.02 -11.89 -4.81
CA ILE A 81 -14.42 -12.11 -6.22
C ILE A 81 -15.92 -11.82 -6.45
N LYS A 82 -16.76 -12.06 -5.43
CA LYS A 82 -18.21 -11.84 -5.52
C LYS A 82 -18.65 -10.42 -5.15
N ASP A 83 -17.78 -9.63 -4.54
CA ASP A 83 -18.13 -8.28 -4.09
C ASP A 83 -18.29 -7.34 -5.30
N SER A 84 -19.50 -6.82 -5.47
CA SER A 84 -19.84 -5.88 -6.53
C SER A 84 -19.18 -4.50 -6.39
N LEU A 85 -18.64 -4.17 -5.21
CA LEU A 85 -17.89 -2.94 -4.97
C LEU A 85 -16.43 -3.05 -5.39
N VAL A 86 -15.93 -4.27 -5.59
CA VAL A 86 -14.57 -4.51 -6.07
C VAL A 86 -14.49 -4.29 -7.58
N HIS A 87 -13.46 -3.59 -8.02
CA HIS A 87 -13.22 -3.36 -9.44
C HIS A 87 -12.56 -4.58 -10.09
N HIS A 88 -13.35 -5.43 -10.76
CA HIS A 88 -12.88 -6.67 -11.39
C HIS A 88 -12.36 -6.52 -12.83
N LYS A 89 -12.49 -5.32 -13.42
CA LYS A 89 -12.00 -5.03 -14.76
C LYS A 89 -10.52 -4.62 -14.75
N ALA A 90 -9.93 -4.48 -15.92
CA ALA A 90 -8.60 -3.93 -16.05
C ALA A 90 -8.57 -2.45 -15.61
N TYR A 91 -7.58 -2.10 -14.81
CA TYR A 91 -7.30 -0.72 -14.42
C TYR A 91 -6.82 0.10 -15.62
N SER A 92 -7.24 1.35 -15.70
CA SER A 92 -6.98 2.22 -16.83
C SER A 92 -5.50 2.62 -16.93
N ALA A 93 -5.04 2.89 -18.16
CA ALA A 93 -3.69 3.35 -18.44
C ALA A 93 -3.35 4.62 -17.62
N ARG A 94 -4.32 5.54 -17.49
CA ARG A 94 -4.13 6.76 -16.70
C ARG A 94 -3.90 6.46 -15.23
N LEU A 95 -4.70 5.57 -14.64
CA LEU A 95 -4.52 5.19 -13.23
C LEU A 95 -3.14 4.55 -13.00
N ILE A 96 -2.72 3.63 -13.88
CA ILE A 96 -1.43 2.95 -13.74
C ILE A 96 -0.27 3.94 -13.91
N SER A 97 -0.31 4.84 -14.89
CA SER A 97 0.71 5.88 -15.07
C SER A 97 0.83 6.77 -13.83
N GLU A 98 -0.30 7.26 -13.29
CA GLU A 98 -0.29 8.10 -12.08
C GLU A 98 0.15 7.33 -10.83
N PHE A 99 -0.20 6.05 -10.72
CA PHE A 99 0.23 5.19 -9.63
C PHE A 99 1.76 5.01 -9.59
N VAL A 100 2.38 4.76 -10.74
CA VAL A 100 3.85 4.68 -10.86
C VAL A 100 4.51 6.00 -10.45
N LYS A 101 4.02 7.14 -10.96
CA LYS A 101 4.53 8.48 -10.60
C LYS A 101 4.36 8.79 -9.12
N ALA A 102 3.27 8.32 -8.52
CA ALA A 102 3.00 8.47 -7.09
C ALA A 102 4.03 7.71 -6.25
N ILE A 103 4.34 6.44 -6.59
CA ILE A 103 5.38 5.65 -5.92
C ILE A 103 6.74 6.34 -6.01
N GLU A 104 7.14 6.80 -7.19
CA GLU A 104 8.40 7.52 -7.39
C GLU A 104 8.47 8.83 -6.59
N THR A 105 7.34 9.52 -6.51
CA THR A 105 7.26 10.76 -5.71
C THR A 105 7.42 10.45 -4.23
N LEU A 106 6.77 9.39 -3.72
CA LEU A 106 6.93 8.95 -2.35
C LEU A 106 8.40 8.59 -2.06
N GLN A 107 9.04 7.80 -2.92
CA GLN A 107 10.44 7.40 -2.75
C GLN A 107 11.39 8.59 -2.67
N ARG A 108 11.14 9.65 -3.45
CA ARG A 108 11.97 10.87 -3.41
C ARG A 108 11.70 11.76 -2.21
N LYS A 109 10.45 11.80 -1.71
CA LYS A 109 10.02 12.82 -0.74
C LYS A 109 9.71 12.27 0.66
N SER A 110 9.69 10.95 0.87
CA SER A 110 9.29 10.35 2.14
C SER A 110 10.18 10.73 3.33
N SER A 111 11.40 11.21 3.09
CA SER A 111 12.35 11.63 4.14
C SER A 111 11.83 12.75 5.05
N VAL A 112 10.81 13.50 4.63
CA VAL A 112 10.21 14.55 5.48
C VAL A 112 9.23 13.98 6.52
N ILE A 113 8.80 12.72 6.39
CA ILE A 113 7.86 12.10 7.32
C ILE A 113 8.56 11.81 8.65
N SER A 114 8.15 12.50 9.72
CA SER A 114 8.78 12.46 11.05
C SER A 114 7.86 12.00 12.18
N ILE A 115 6.55 11.92 11.94
CA ILE A 115 5.58 11.40 12.92
C ILE A 115 5.77 9.90 13.16
N PRO A 116 5.23 9.33 14.27
CA PRO A 116 5.22 7.89 14.50
C PRO A 116 4.60 7.09 13.34
N VAL A 117 5.27 6.02 12.90
CA VAL A 117 4.81 5.18 11.78
C VAL A 117 4.90 3.70 12.12
N LEU A 118 3.80 2.97 11.91
CA LEU A 118 3.74 1.51 11.90
C LEU A 118 3.50 1.02 10.47
N VAL A 119 4.35 0.12 9.99
CA VAL A 119 4.15 -0.59 8.71
C VAL A 119 4.05 -2.09 8.97
N LEU A 120 3.00 -2.71 8.45
CA LEU A 120 2.79 -4.15 8.45
C LEU A 120 2.66 -4.64 7.00
N HIS A 121 3.34 -5.73 6.64
CA HIS A 121 3.31 -6.25 5.28
C HIS A 121 3.39 -7.78 5.29
N GLY A 122 2.62 -8.44 4.44
CA GLY A 122 2.72 -9.88 4.24
C GLY A 122 3.98 -10.23 3.45
N GLU A 123 4.78 -11.18 3.94
CA GLU A 123 6.02 -11.62 3.25
C GLU A 123 5.72 -12.21 1.86
N ALA A 124 4.60 -12.93 1.75
CA ALA A 124 4.19 -13.60 0.51
C ALA A 124 3.22 -12.75 -0.34
N ASP A 125 3.12 -11.44 -0.07
CA ASP A 125 2.35 -10.52 -0.89
C ASP A 125 2.97 -10.42 -2.30
N THR A 126 2.15 -10.68 -3.31
CA THR A 126 2.54 -10.59 -4.73
C THR A 126 1.79 -9.49 -5.48
N LEU A 127 0.92 -8.74 -4.79
CA LEU A 127 0.19 -7.59 -5.36
C LEU A 127 0.95 -6.28 -5.16
N THR A 128 1.59 -6.13 -4.00
CA THR A 128 2.53 -5.04 -3.72
C THR A 128 3.86 -5.64 -3.24
N ALA A 129 4.97 -4.98 -3.58
CA ALA A 129 6.30 -5.50 -3.24
C ALA A 129 6.58 -5.39 -1.74
N PRO A 130 6.77 -6.51 -1.00
CA PRO A 130 7.09 -6.46 0.44
C PRO A 130 8.36 -5.68 0.74
N GLU A 131 9.34 -5.69 -0.18
CA GLU A 131 10.62 -4.97 -0.07
C GLU A 131 10.43 -3.45 -0.02
N GLY A 132 9.33 -2.94 -0.55
CA GLY A 132 8.99 -1.52 -0.47
C GLY A 132 8.78 -1.01 0.95
N SER A 133 8.31 -1.87 1.86
CA SER A 133 8.07 -1.50 3.25
C SER A 133 9.34 -1.21 4.06
N PRO A 134 10.38 -2.07 4.07
CA PRO A 134 11.65 -1.73 4.71
C PRO A 134 12.37 -0.54 4.03
N GLU A 135 12.27 -0.39 2.70
CA GLU A 135 12.81 0.78 2.00
C GLU A 135 12.12 2.08 2.45
N PHE A 136 10.79 2.09 2.55
CA PHE A 136 10.02 3.22 3.05
C PHE A 136 10.40 3.56 4.49
N ILE A 137 10.43 2.58 5.40
CA ILE A 137 10.84 2.75 6.80
C ILE A 137 12.26 3.29 6.92
N LYS A 138 13.17 2.85 6.07
CA LYS A 138 14.56 3.36 6.04
C LYS A 138 14.60 4.83 5.62
N ASN A 139 13.78 5.24 4.67
CA ASN A 139 13.81 6.58 4.07
C ASN A 139 13.17 7.67 4.94
N ILE A 140 12.12 7.35 5.72
CA ILE A 140 11.46 8.34 6.59
C ILE A 140 12.36 8.79 7.74
N SER A 141 12.21 10.04 8.18
CA SER A 141 12.99 10.63 9.28
C SER A 141 12.42 10.35 10.66
N SER A 142 11.22 9.74 10.75
CA SER A 142 10.62 9.38 12.05
C SER A 142 11.59 8.61 12.94
N GLN A 143 11.66 9.02 14.23
CA GLN A 143 12.43 8.30 15.25
C GLN A 143 11.60 7.18 15.91
N ASP A 144 10.27 7.23 15.80
CA ASP A 144 9.32 6.22 16.27
C ASP A 144 8.72 5.48 15.07
N LYS A 145 9.46 4.50 14.57
CA LYS A 145 9.06 3.71 13.39
C LYS A 145 9.17 2.22 13.67
N THR A 146 8.09 1.51 13.34
CA THR A 146 7.96 0.07 13.54
C THR A 146 7.65 -0.61 12.21
N LEU A 147 8.36 -1.68 11.89
CA LEU A 147 8.09 -2.55 10.74
C LEU A 147 7.80 -3.97 11.25
N LYS A 148 6.72 -4.57 10.75
CA LYS A 148 6.39 -5.99 10.96
C LYS A 148 6.18 -6.65 9.60
N ILE A 149 7.06 -7.58 9.23
CA ILE A 149 6.88 -8.47 8.08
C ILE A 149 6.27 -9.77 8.59
N LEU A 150 5.11 -10.13 8.05
CA LEU A 150 4.29 -11.26 8.49
C LEU A 150 4.60 -12.47 7.60
N GLN A 151 5.23 -13.48 8.17
CA GLN A 151 5.72 -14.69 7.50
C GLN A 151 4.61 -15.44 6.78
N GLY A 152 4.77 -15.66 5.46
CA GLY A 152 3.85 -16.42 4.63
C GLY A 152 2.47 -15.78 4.40
N VAL A 153 2.23 -14.57 4.92
CA VAL A 153 0.95 -13.84 4.82
C VAL A 153 0.86 -13.13 3.47
N TYR A 154 -0.34 -13.11 2.87
CA TYR A 154 -0.63 -12.44 1.60
C TYR A 154 -1.01 -10.97 1.80
N HIS A 155 -1.65 -10.36 0.79
CA HIS A 155 -1.90 -8.91 0.70
C HIS A 155 -2.87 -8.38 1.76
N GLU A 156 -4.03 -9.04 1.89
CA GLU A 156 -5.11 -8.63 2.79
C GLU A 156 -4.83 -9.06 4.24
N ILE A 157 -3.76 -8.54 4.83
CA ILE A 157 -3.24 -9.00 6.13
C ILE A 157 -4.25 -8.96 7.29
N LEU A 158 -5.29 -8.12 7.19
CA LEU A 158 -6.37 -8.04 8.19
C LEU A 158 -7.44 -9.13 7.99
N ASN A 159 -7.47 -9.74 6.81
CA ASN A 159 -8.41 -10.78 6.41
C ASN A 159 -7.75 -12.16 6.31
N GLU A 160 -6.48 -12.26 6.66
CA GLU A 160 -5.75 -13.52 6.80
C GLU A 160 -6.07 -14.19 8.16
N PRO A 161 -5.77 -15.48 8.35
CA PRO A 161 -5.93 -16.15 9.64
C PRO A 161 -5.27 -15.41 10.82
N GLU A 162 -4.18 -14.71 10.56
CA GLU A 162 -3.46 -13.88 11.54
C GLU A 162 -4.10 -12.50 11.78
N GLY A 163 -5.13 -12.14 11.03
CA GLY A 163 -5.81 -10.83 11.09
C GLY A 163 -6.19 -10.35 12.49
N PRO A 164 -6.77 -11.21 13.37
CA PRO A 164 -7.08 -10.82 14.75
C PRO A 164 -5.84 -10.37 15.54
N GLN A 165 -4.69 -11.05 15.35
CA GLN A 165 -3.44 -10.66 16.01
C GLN A 165 -2.89 -9.36 15.42
N VAL A 166 -2.96 -9.20 14.09
CA VAL A 166 -2.54 -7.97 13.40
C VAL A 166 -3.34 -6.76 13.92
N MET A 167 -4.67 -6.90 14.03
CA MET A 167 -5.54 -5.86 14.60
C MET A 167 -5.20 -5.54 16.05
N SER A 168 -4.90 -6.56 16.86
CA SER A 168 -4.46 -6.38 18.26
C SER A 168 -3.16 -5.59 18.33
N ASP A 169 -2.18 -5.92 17.50
CA ASP A 169 -0.89 -5.23 17.40
C ASP A 169 -1.06 -3.75 16.99
N MET A 170 -1.91 -3.47 16.01
CA MET A 170 -2.23 -2.11 15.58
C MET A 170 -2.90 -1.31 16.70
N LYS A 171 -3.86 -1.92 17.39
CA LYS A 171 -4.56 -1.33 18.54
C LYS A 171 -3.58 -0.99 19.67
N GLU A 172 -2.71 -1.93 20.04
CA GLU A 172 -1.69 -1.71 21.07
C GLU A 172 -0.74 -0.58 20.68
N TRP A 173 -0.32 -0.54 19.42
CA TRP A 173 0.56 0.52 18.90
C TRP A 173 -0.09 1.91 19.01
N ILE A 174 -1.40 2.02 18.69
CA ILE A 174 -2.18 3.26 18.82
C ILE A 174 -2.26 3.67 20.30
N TYR A 175 -2.66 2.75 21.20
CA TYR A 175 -2.85 3.07 22.64
C TYR A 175 -1.58 3.57 23.31
N LYS A 176 -0.41 3.12 22.90
CA LYS A 176 0.87 3.63 23.41
C LYS A 176 1.16 5.09 23.01
N ARG A 177 0.35 5.68 22.12
CA ARG A 177 0.54 7.04 21.56
C ARG A 177 -0.68 7.96 21.77
N LEU A 178 -1.64 7.51 22.59
CA LEU A 178 -2.73 8.32 23.10
C LEU A 178 -2.33 9.03 24.39
#